data_694e6ee9deeeb1c2a81c07be7999fde8
#
_entry.id   694e6ee9deeeb1c2a81c07be7999fde8
#
_cell.length_a   1.000
_cell.length_b   1.000
_cell.length_c   1.000
_cell.angle_alpha   90.00
_cell.angle_beta   90.00
_cell.angle_gamma   90.00
#
_symmetry.space_group_name_H-M   'P 1'
#
loop_
_entity.id
_entity.type
_entity.pdbx_description
1 polymer ?
#
loop_
_entity_poly.entity_id
_entity_poly.type
_entity_poly.pdbx_seq_one_letter_code
_entity_poly.pdbx_strand_id
1 'polypeptide(L)'
;MSGHSKWANIKRKKGANDAIRGKITTKIGREITIAVRMGGADPTGNMRLKLALSKAKANNIPKDNINRAIQKGLGATEGSNYEEVIYEGYGPGGTAVMLDILTDNRNRTAADVRHLFSKYGGNLGQDGCVSWMFKKKAVFVVERDTFDDEDALLELVLEAGAEDMRSEDDVFEIIAEPDAYDAIEAVLGEKGIETASAEVTMVPDTTVHLVDKDAEKMQTLIDALEDNDDVQNVYSNYEMDE
;
A
#
# COMPACT_ATOMS: atom_id res chain seq x y z
N MET A 1 2.70 10.86 -13.03
CA MET A 1 3.16 9.54 -13.48
C MET A 1 3.56 8.58 -12.35
N SER A 2 2.90 8.66 -11.20
CA SER A 2 3.06 7.64 -10.14
C SER A 2 2.21 6.39 -10.37
N GLY A 3 1.29 6.43 -11.32
CA GLY A 3 0.37 5.35 -11.66
C GLY A 3 1.05 4.13 -12.29
N HIS A 4 2.02 4.32 -13.16
CA HIS A 4 2.71 3.22 -13.84
C HIS A 4 3.40 2.26 -12.86
N SER A 5 4.13 2.75 -11.88
CA SER A 5 4.81 1.88 -10.90
C SER A 5 3.81 1.14 -10.01
N LYS A 6 2.70 1.78 -9.63
CA LYS A 6 1.67 1.15 -8.81
C LYS A 6 0.88 0.11 -9.59
N TRP A 7 0.43 0.44 -10.80
CA TRP A 7 -0.31 -0.47 -11.67
C TRP A 7 0.54 -1.68 -12.09
N ALA A 8 1.79 -1.44 -12.49
CA ALA A 8 2.75 -2.51 -12.81
C ALA A 8 2.95 -3.46 -11.62
N ASN A 9 3.07 -2.92 -10.40
CA ASN A 9 3.16 -3.71 -9.18
C ASN A 9 1.86 -4.50 -8.89
N ILE A 10 0.69 -3.94 -9.14
CA ILE A 10 -0.60 -4.65 -9.01
C ILE A 10 -0.69 -5.79 -10.02
N LYS A 11 -0.40 -5.54 -11.31
CA LYS A 11 -0.38 -6.56 -12.36
C LYS A 11 0.56 -7.72 -11.99
N ARG A 12 1.77 -7.39 -11.57
CA ARG A 12 2.77 -8.38 -11.17
C ARG A 12 2.32 -9.24 -9.98
N LYS A 13 1.68 -8.64 -9.00
CA LYS A 13 1.16 -9.35 -7.81
C LYS A 13 -0.06 -10.20 -8.10
N LYS A 14 -0.87 -9.88 -9.12
CA LYS A 14 -2.01 -10.73 -9.53
C LYS A 14 -1.58 -12.15 -9.95
N GLY A 15 -0.34 -12.32 -10.43
CA GLY A 15 0.23 -13.63 -10.82
C GLY A 15 0.99 -14.38 -9.72
N ALA A 16 0.92 -13.92 -8.47
CA ALA A 16 1.73 -14.45 -7.37
C ALA A 16 1.29 -15.85 -6.90
N ASN A 17 2.27 -16.67 -6.54
CA ASN A 17 2.07 -18.04 -6.08
C ASN A 17 1.61 -18.14 -4.60
N ASP A 18 1.29 -19.35 -4.13
CA ASP A 18 0.71 -19.61 -2.79
C ASP A 18 1.62 -19.18 -1.62
N ALA A 19 2.95 -19.17 -1.78
CA ALA A 19 3.88 -18.69 -0.74
C ALA A 19 3.72 -17.18 -0.49
N ILE A 20 3.55 -16.41 -1.55
CA ILE A 20 3.30 -14.96 -1.46
C ILE A 20 1.93 -14.69 -0.82
N ARG A 21 0.91 -15.50 -1.15
CA ARG A 21 -0.42 -15.42 -0.52
C ARG A 21 -0.37 -15.62 0.98
N GLY A 22 0.43 -16.58 1.47
CA GLY A 22 0.62 -16.82 2.91
C GLY A 22 1.17 -15.59 3.63
N LYS A 23 2.17 -14.93 3.07
CA LYS A 23 2.75 -13.69 3.61
C LYS A 23 1.77 -12.52 3.62
N ILE A 24 1.03 -12.34 2.53
CA ILE A 24 -0.02 -11.31 2.43
C ILE A 24 -1.07 -11.53 3.53
N THR A 25 -1.51 -12.77 3.72
CA THR A 25 -2.49 -13.13 4.77
C THR A 25 -1.96 -12.77 6.16
N THR A 26 -0.71 -13.06 6.45
CA THR A 26 -0.07 -12.75 7.75
C THR A 26 -0.01 -11.24 7.97
N LYS A 27 0.42 -10.47 6.97
CA LYS A 27 0.52 -9.00 7.06
C LYS A 27 -0.84 -8.35 7.27
N ILE A 28 -1.84 -8.75 6.49
CA ILE A 28 -3.21 -8.23 6.65
C ILE A 28 -3.77 -8.61 8.03
N GLY A 29 -3.51 -9.82 8.53
CA GLY A 29 -3.91 -10.23 9.87
C GLY A 29 -3.30 -9.37 10.96
N ARG A 30 -2.01 -9.03 10.85
CA ARG A 30 -1.34 -8.09 11.77
C ARG A 30 -1.97 -6.70 11.70
N GLU A 31 -2.25 -6.20 10.49
CA GLU A 31 -2.88 -4.90 10.27
C GLU A 31 -4.27 -4.84 10.93
N ILE A 32 -5.10 -5.86 10.75
CA ILE A 32 -6.41 -5.96 11.40
C ILE A 32 -6.25 -5.92 12.94
N THR A 33 -5.31 -6.69 13.48
CA THR A 33 -5.06 -6.75 14.92
C THR A 33 -4.71 -5.37 15.49
N ILE A 34 -3.83 -4.63 14.84
CA ILE A 34 -3.43 -3.30 15.26
C ILE A 34 -4.56 -2.28 15.07
N ALA A 35 -5.27 -2.33 13.94
CA ALA A 35 -6.39 -1.44 13.69
C ALA A 35 -7.48 -1.59 14.76
N VAL A 36 -7.81 -2.82 15.16
CA VAL A 36 -8.77 -3.10 16.25
C VAL A 36 -8.25 -2.61 17.60
N ARG A 37 -6.97 -2.82 17.90
CA ARG A 37 -6.36 -2.37 19.16
C ARG A 37 -6.42 -0.86 19.32
N MET A 38 -6.21 -0.13 18.23
CA MET A 38 -6.17 1.34 18.25
C MET A 38 -7.54 2.01 18.17
N GLY A 39 -8.47 1.44 17.39
CA GLY A 39 -9.73 2.09 17.07
C GLY A 39 -11.00 1.27 17.33
N GLY A 40 -10.85 0.07 17.91
CA GLY A 40 -11.99 -0.84 18.17
C GLY A 40 -12.38 -1.70 16.96
N ALA A 41 -13.30 -2.63 17.21
CA ALA A 41 -13.70 -3.67 16.24
C ALA A 41 -14.84 -3.25 15.31
N ASP A 42 -15.35 -2.03 15.41
CA ASP A 42 -16.39 -1.50 14.54
C ASP A 42 -15.76 -0.78 13.33
N PRO A 43 -15.87 -1.32 12.11
CA PRO A 43 -15.27 -0.68 10.93
C PRO A 43 -15.96 0.63 10.54
N THR A 44 -17.18 0.91 11.01
CA THR A 44 -17.86 2.18 10.72
C THR A 44 -17.21 3.37 11.42
N GLY A 45 -16.64 3.14 12.59
CA GLY A 45 -15.87 4.12 13.37
C GLY A 45 -14.36 3.99 13.23
N ASN A 46 -13.87 3.04 12.45
CA ASN A 46 -12.44 2.72 12.33
C ASN A 46 -12.06 2.53 10.86
N MET A 47 -11.67 3.62 10.21
CA MET A 47 -11.28 3.64 8.81
C MET A 47 -10.12 2.70 8.51
N ARG A 48 -9.13 2.61 9.40
CA ARG A 48 -7.99 1.69 9.27
C ARG A 48 -8.46 0.24 9.21
N LEU A 49 -9.39 -0.14 10.09
CA LEU A 49 -9.98 -1.48 10.09
C LEU A 49 -10.80 -1.73 8.82
N LYS A 50 -11.61 -0.75 8.38
CA LYS A 50 -12.39 -0.85 7.14
C LYS A 50 -11.49 -1.16 5.95
N LEU A 51 -10.39 -0.43 5.79
CA LEU A 51 -9.42 -0.64 4.71
C LEU A 51 -8.72 -2.00 4.80
N ALA A 52 -8.34 -2.43 6.00
CA ALA A 52 -7.73 -3.73 6.23
C ALA A 52 -8.71 -4.89 5.90
N LEU A 53 -9.98 -4.75 6.25
CA LEU A 53 -11.03 -5.73 5.90
C LEU A 53 -11.30 -5.77 4.39
N SER A 54 -11.28 -4.63 3.71
CA SER A 54 -11.39 -4.56 2.24
C SER A 54 -10.22 -5.27 1.56
N LYS A 55 -8.99 -5.06 2.04
CA LYS A 55 -7.81 -5.81 1.58
C LYS A 55 -7.93 -7.31 1.83
N ALA A 56 -8.45 -7.70 3.00
CA ALA A 56 -8.66 -9.11 3.33
C ALA A 56 -9.65 -9.77 2.35
N LYS A 57 -10.75 -9.07 2.03
CA LYS A 57 -11.75 -9.53 1.06
C LYS A 57 -11.15 -9.66 -0.35
N ALA A 58 -10.42 -8.65 -0.81
CA ALA A 58 -9.76 -8.64 -2.12
C ALA A 58 -8.72 -9.78 -2.28
N ASN A 59 -8.09 -10.20 -1.18
CA ASN A 59 -7.13 -11.31 -1.16
C ASN A 59 -7.76 -12.65 -0.76
N ASN A 60 -9.09 -12.75 -0.70
CA ASN A 60 -9.83 -13.98 -0.36
C ASN A 60 -9.38 -14.62 0.97
N ILE A 61 -9.08 -13.81 1.98
CA ILE A 61 -8.68 -14.29 3.30
C ILE A 61 -9.90 -14.93 3.99
N PRO A 62 -9.75 -16.17 4.52
CA PRO A 62 -10.84 -16.85 5.20
C PRO A 62 -11.39 -16.03 6.39
N LYS A 63 -12.72 -16.06 6.58
CA LYS A 63 -13.40 -15.35 7.69
C LYS A 63 -12.85 -15.72 9.06
N ASP A 64 -12.45 -16.98 9.27
CA ASP A 64 -11.87 -17.43 10.54
C ASP A 64 -10.53 -16.76 10.85
N ASN A 65 -9.71 -16.47 9.82
CA ASN A 65 -8.46 -15.76 9.99
C ASN A 65 -8.72 -14.28 10.36
N ILE A 66 -9.69 -13.66 9.71
CA ILE A 66 -10.13 -12.30 10.01
C ILE A 66 -10.65 -12.21 11.46
N ASN A 67 -11.55 -13.11 11.84
CA ASN A 67 -12.12 -13.15 13.20
C ASN A 67 -11.05 -13.37 14.27
N ARG A 68 -10.09 -14.26 14.04
CA ARG A 68 -8.95 -14.46 14.94
C ARG A 68 -8.11 -13.19 15.10
N ALA A 69 -7.85 -12.47 14.02
CA ALA A 69 -7.11 -11.21 14.08
C ALA A 69 -7.87 -10.13 14.87
N ILE A 70 -9.19 -10.02 14.68
CA ILE A 70 -10.05 -9.10 15.45
C ILE A 70 -10.01 -9.47 16.93
N GLN A 71 -10.21 -10.74 17.30
CA GLN A 71 -10.18 -11.19 18.70
C GLN A 71 -8.83 -10.94 19.36
N LYS A 72 -7.73 -11.13 18.62
CA LYS A 72 -6.39 -10.81 19.07
C LYS A 72 -6.23 -9.30 19.35
N GLY A 73 -6.79 -8.45 18.50
CA GLY A 73 -6.81 -7.00 18.68
C GLY A 73 -7.61 -6.55 19.91
N LEU A 74 -8.70 -7.26 20.23
CA LEU A 74 -9.50 -7.03 21.43
C LEU A 74 -8.84 -7.54 22.72
N GLY A 75 -7.65 -8.15 22.65
CA GLY A 75 -6.95 -8.68 23.82
C GLY A 75 -7.45 -10.05 24.31
N ALA A 76 -8.28 -10.74 23.53
CA ALA A 76 -8.82 -12.06 23.88
C ALA A 76 -7.76 -13.19 23.92
N THR A 77 -6.59 -12.92 23.36
CA THR A 77 -5.43 -13.82 23.38
C THR A 77 -4.17 -13.02 23.69
N GLU A 78 -3.23 -13.62 24.42
CA GLU A 78 -1.90 -13.04 24.59
C GLU A 78 -1.27 -12.79 23.20
N GLY A 79 -1.10 -11.52 22.84
CA GLY A 79 -0.55 -11.11 21.57
C GLY A 79 0.88 -10.62 21.71
N SER A 80 1.68 -10.82 20.70
CA SER A 80 2.99 -10.18 20.57
C SER A 80 2.84 -8.65 20.72
N ASN A 81 3.74 -8.03 21.48
CA ASN A 81 3.79 -6.57 21.60
C ASN A 81 4.41 -6.00 20.32
N TYR A 82 3.57 -5.79 19.30
CA TYR A 82 4.01 -5.14 18.08
C TYR A 82 4.16 -3.63 18.29
N GLU A 83 5.27 -3.10 17.81
CA GLU A 83 5.55 -1.67 17.68
C GLU A 83 5.43 -1.25 16.22
N GLU A 84 4.85 -0.08 16.01
CA GLU A 84 4.86 0.58 14.70
C GLU A 84 6.07 1.51 14.60
N VAL A 85 6.84 1.36 13.52
CA VAL A 85 8.01 2.19 13.23
C VAL A 85 8.01 2.55 11.76
N ILE A 86 8.46 3.75 11.43
CA ILE A 86 8.73 4.17 10.06
C ILE A 86 10.24 4.14 9.84
N TYR A 87 10.69 3.46 8.78
CA TYR A 87 12.05 3.56 8.30
C TYR A 87 12.09 4.26 6.97
N GLU A 88 13.15 5.03 6.76
CA GLU A 88 13.34 5.88 5.60
C GLU A 88 14.74 5.68 5.04
N GLY A 89 14.86 5.72 3.73
CA GLY A 89 16.16 5.56 3.07
C GLY A 89 16.12 5.88 1.60
N TYR A 90 17.25 5.64 0.97
CA TYR A 90 17.45 5.86 -0.46
C TYR A 90 17.76 4.54 -1.15
N GLY A 91 17.09 4.30 -2.27
CA GLY A 91 17.36 3.19 -3.17
C GLY A 91 18.29 3.56 -4.31
N PRO A 92 18.53 2.63 -5.26
CA PRO A 92 19.28 2.88 -6.47
C PRO A 92 18.80 4.14 -7.20
N GLY A 93 19.74 4.88 -7.81
CA GLY A 93 19.42 6.11 -8.53
C GLY A 93 18.99 7.29 -7.64
N GLY A 94 19.18 7.18 -6.32
CA GLY A 94 18.75 8.22 -5.38
C GLY A 94 17.23 8.27 -5.13
N THR A 95 16.52 7.19 -5.42
CA THR A 95 15.10 7.06 -5.16
C THR A 95 14.79 7.09 -3.67
N ALA A 96 13.69 7.71 -3.30
CA ALA A 96 13.21 7.72 -1.92
C ALA A 96 12.44 6.43 -1.62
N VAL A 97 12.69 5.86 -0.45
CA VAL A 97 11.98 4.68 0.06
C VAL A 97 11.54 4.92 1.49
N MET A 98 10.26 4.72 1.76
CA MET A 98 9.67 4.78 3.10
C MET A 98 8.97 3.47 3.41
N LEU A 99 9.14 2.99 4.63
CA LEU A 99 8.63 1.69 5.09
C LEU A 99 7.74 1.87 6.31
N ASP A 100 6.54 1.28 6.26
CA ASP A 100 5.77 1.01 7.47
C ASP A 100 6.20 -0.33 8.05
N ILE A 101 6.69 -0.30 9.26
CA ILE A 101 7.17 -1.47 9.99
C ILE A 101 6.22 -1.80 11.12
N LEU A 102 5.93 -3.08 11.27
CA LEU A 102 5.21 -3.63 12.41
C LEU A 102 6.01 -4.82 12.94
N THR A 103 6.68 -4.62 14.07
CA THR A 103 7.64 -5.58 14.61
C THR A 103 7.50 -5.81 16.11
N ASP A 104 7.81 -7.00 16.54
CA ASP A 104 8.00 -7.37 17.95
C ASP A 104 9.47 -7.26 18.39
N ASN A 105 10.39 -6.97 17.44
CA ASN A 105 11.82 -6.79 17.73
C ASN A 105 12.44 -5.74 16.79
N ARG A 106 12.41 -4.49 17.25
CA ARG A 106 12.89 -3.34 16.50
C ARG A 106 14.36 -3.46 16.07
N ASN A 107 15.22 -4.00 16.93
CA ASN A 107 16.65 -4.13 16.63
C ASN A 107 16.91 -5.14 15.51
N ARG A 108 16.22 -6.27 15.53
CA ARG A 108 16.29 -7.28 14.46
C ARG A 108 15.86 -6.65 13.13
N THR A 109 14.68 -6.02 13.10
CA THR A 109 14.13 -5.44 11.88
C THR A 109 15.01 -4.33 11.32
N ALA A 110 15.57 -3.46 12.18
CA ALA A 110 16.50 -2.42 11.74
C ALA A 110 17.77 -2.99 11.10
N ALA A 111 18.32 -4.09 11.65
CA ALA A 111 19.48 -4.76 11.09
C ALA A 111 19.16 -5.40 9.72
N ASP A 112 18.02 -6.09 9.61
CA ASP A 112 17.57 -6.74 8.38
C ASP A 112 17.33 -5.71 7.27
N VAL A 113 16.60 -4.64 7.58
CA VAL A 113 16.30 -3.56 6.61
C VAL A 113 17.58 -2.87 6.15
N ARG A 114 18.49 -2.53 7.07
CA ARG A 114 19.78 -1.93 6.72
C ARG A 114 20.60 -2.85 5.79
N HIS A 115 20.60 -4.14 6.08
CA HIS A 115 21.28 -5.12 5.24
C HIS A 115 20.69 -5.15 3.83
N LEU A 116 19.36 -5.18 3.69
CA LEU A 116 18.68 -5.20 2.40
C LEU A 116 19.00 -3.95 1.57
N PHE A 117 18.90 -2.76 2.16
CA PHE A 117 19.29 -1.52 1.48
C PHE A 117 20.72 -1.58 0.96
N SER A 118 21.67 -1.93 1.83
CA SER A 118 23.10 -1.99 1.48
C SER A 118 23.38 -3.03 0.40
N LYS A 119 22.73 -4.20 0.47
CA LYS A 119 22.89 -5.29 -0.49
C LYS A 119 22.47 -4.91 -1.90
N TYR A 120 21.40 -4.13 -2.05
CA TYR A 120 20.80 -3.80 -3.34
C TYR A 120 21.09 -2.35 -3.80
N GLY A 121 22.14 -1.74 -3.28
CA GLY A 121 22.64 -0.47 -3.79
C GLY A 121 21.99 0.78 -3.26
N GLY A 122 21.32 0.67 -2.11
CA GLY A 122 20.77 1.80 -1.37
C GLY A 122 21.41 1.97 0.00
N ASN A 123 20.83 2.82 0.81
CA ASN A 123 21.20 3.02 2.21
C ASN A 123 20.00 3.42 3.07
N LEU A 124 19.94 2.88 4.27
CA LEU A 124 18.99 3.31 5.29
C LEU A 124 19.41 4.68 5.83
N GLY A 125 18.48 5.64 5.80
CA GLY A 125 18.71 7.01 6.26
C GLY A 125 18.24 7.25 7.69
N GLN A 126 18.22 8.52 8.07
CA GLN A 126 17.67 8.98 9.34
C GLN A 126 16.18 9.32 9.20
N ASP A 127 15.48 9.34 10.32
CA ASP A 127 14.07 9.74 10.37
C ASP A 127 13.89 11.14 9.77
N GLY A 128 12.91 11.30 8.88
CA GLY A 128 12.60 12.54 8.20
C GLY A 128 13.40 12.81 6.92
N CYS A 129 14.29 11.89 6.49
CA CYS A 129 15.10 12.12 5.29
C CYS A 129 14.29 12.09 3.98
N VAL A 130 13.18 11.34 3.91
CA VAL A 130 12.33 11.24 2.71
C VAL A 130 10.84 11.39 2.98
N SER A 131 10.37 11.23 4.22
CA SER A 131 8.94 11.24 4.55
C SER A 131 8.23 12.56 4.19
N TRP A 132 8.96 13.68 4.18
CA TRP A 132 8.43 14.99 3.82
C TRP A 132 7.93 15.07 2.38
N MET A 133 8.41 14.22 1.48
CA MET A 133 8.00 14.19 0.07
C MET A 133 6.80 13.28 -0.20
N PHE A 134 6.33 12.55 0.80
CA PHE A 134 5.17 11.68 0.67
C PHE A 134 3.95 12.28 1.35
N LYS A 135 2.81 12.22 0.67
CA LYS A 135 1.51 12.66 1.20
C LYS A 135 0.55 11.50 1.27
N LYS A 136 -0.21 11.44 2.36
CA LYS A 136 -1.26 10.44 2.53
C LYS A 136 -2.45 10.81 1.64
N LYS A 137 -2.82 9.92 0.71
CA LYS A 137 -3.92 10.12 -0.24
C LYS A 137 -4.79 8.87 -0.34
N ALA A 138 -6.06 9.08 -0.66
CA ALA A 138 -6.93 8.03 -1.18
C ALA A 138 -6.62 7.85 -2.67
N VAL A 139 -6.38 6.62 -3.10
CA VAL A 139 -6.05 6.28 -4.49
C VAL A 139 -6.92 5.12 -4.94
N PHE A 140 -7.65 5.33 -6.04
CA PHE A 140 -8.46 4.32 -6.71
C PHE A 140 -7.91 4.07 -8.10
N VAL A 141 -7.83 2.81 -8.49
CA VAL A 141 -7.42 2.40 -9.84
C VAL A 141 -8.59 1.71 -10.52
N VAL A 142 -9.02 2.21 -11.67
CA VAL A 142 -10.08 1.65 -12.51
C VAL A 142 -9.46 1.17 -13.81
N GLU A 143 -9.65 -0.11 -14.15
CA GLU A 143 -9.18 -0.66 -15.42
C GLU A 143 -10.08 -0.16 -16.56
N ARG A 144 -9.49 0.30 -17.68
CA ARG A 144 -10.25 0.73 -18.87
C ARG A 144 -11.09 -0.37 -19.46
N ASP A 145 -10.66 -1.62 -19.32
CA ASP A 145 -11.44 -2.79 -19.76
C ASP A 145 -12.76 -2.93 -19.02
N THR A 146 -12.88 -2.40 -17.80
CA THR A 146 -14.11 -2.43 -17.01
C THR A 146 -14.97 -1.18 -17.19
N PHE A 147 -14.35 -0.04 -17.43
CA PHE A 147 -15.02 1.24 -17.65
C PHE A 147 -14.11 2.20 -18.42
N ASP A 148 -14.49 2.60 -19.64
CA ASP A 148 -13.64 3.40 -20.55
C ASP A 148 -14.23 4.77 -20.92
N ASP A 149 -15.30 5.22 -20.25
CA ASP A 149 -15.83 6.58 -20.42
C ASP A 149 -15.11 7.55 -19.48
N GLU A 150 -14.02 8.13 -19.97
CA GLU A 150 -13.14 9.03 -19.22
C GLU A 150 -13.87 10.26 -18.70
N ASP A 151 -14.66 10.91 -19.58
CA ASP A 151 -15.37 12.15 -19.22
C ASP A 151 -16.44 11.90 -18.14
N ALA A 152 -17.20 10.82 -18.28
CA ALA A 152 -18.19 10.43 -17.29
C ALA A 152 -17.56 10.02 -15.95
N LEU A 153 -16.41 9.33 -15.97
CA LEU A 153 -15.70 8.98 -14.76
C LEU A 153 -15.13 10.21 -14.06
N LEU A 154 -14.51 11.11 -14.82
CA LEU A 154 -13.93 12.35 -14.31
C LEU A 154 -15.00 13.21 -13.61
N GLU A 155 -16.12 13.45 -14.28
CA GLU A 155 -17.25 14.22 -13.71
C GLU A 155 -17.73 13.59 -12.39
N LEU A 156 -17.96 12.26 -12.41
CA LEU A 156 -18.44 11.51 -11.24
C LEU A 156 -17.51 11.63 -10.03
N VAL A 157 -16.20 11.44 -10.24
CA VAL A 157 -15.25 11.43 -9.11
C VAL A 157 -14.90 12.82 -8.61
N LEU A 158 -14.89 13.84 -9.48
CA LEU A 158 -14.70 15.22 -9.06
C LEU A 158 -15.87 15.72 -8.20
N GLU A 159 -17.10 15.39 -8.56
CA GLU A 159 -18.30 15.71 -7.75
C GLU A 159 -18.24 15.01 -6.38
N ALA A 160 -17.64 13.82 -6.29
CA ALA A 160 -17.46 13.06 -5.05
C ALA A 160 -16.27 13.53 -4.19
N GLY A 161 -15.47 14.50 -4.68
CA GLY A 161 -14.37 15.10 -3.94
C GLY A 161 -12.97 14.64 -4.34
N ALA A 162 -12.81 14.00 -5.51
CA ALA A 162 -11.49 13.73 -6.06
C ALA A 162 -10.74 15.03 -6.36
N GLU A 163 -9.42 15.02 -6.12
CA GLU A 163 -8.54 16.14 -6.45
C GLU A 163 -8.07 16.07 -7.90
N ASP A 164 -7.80 14.86 -8.37
CA ASP A 164 -7.23 14.62 -9.69
C ASP A 164 -7.61 13.24 -10.20
N MET A 165 -7.65 13.09 -11.51
CA MET A 165 -7.74 11.80 -12.19
C MET A 165 -6.70 11.77 -13.29
N ARG A 166 -5.80 10.79 -13.23
CA ARG A 166 -4.78 10.55 -14.26
C ARG A 166 -5.25 9.46 -15.19
N SER A 167 -5.10 9.74 -16.48
CA SER A 167 -5.45 8.82 -17.55
C SER A 167 -4.17 8.17 -18.07
N GLU A 168 -4.08 6.87 -17.91
CA GLU A 168 -2.99 6.03 -18.40
C GLU A 168 -3.50 5.10 -19.50
N ASP A 169 -2.61 4.37 -20.16
CA ASP A 169 -3.00 3.52 -21.30
C ASP A 169 -4.04 2.46 -20.92
N ASP A 170 -3.87 1.81 -19.76
CA ASP A 170 -4.70 0.70 -19.31
C ASP A 170 -5.67 1.06 -18.18
N VAL A 171 -5.46 2.18 -17.47
CA VAL A 171 -6.17 2.52 -16.25
C VAL A 171 -6.44 4.01 -16.10
N PHE A 172 -7.41 4.31 -15.23
CA PHE A 172 -7.57 5.62 -14.61
C PHE A 172 -7.11 5.54 -13.16
N GLU A 173 -6.28 6.47 -12.72
CA GLU A 173 -5.88 6.64 -11.33
C GLU A 173 -6.56 7.87 -10.74
N ILE A 174 -7.41 7.66 -9.75
CA ILE A 174 -8.17 8.70 -9.06
C ILE A 174 -7.46 8.99 -7.73
N ILE A 175 -7.16 10.27 -7.49
CA ILE A 175 -6.43 10.73 -6.30
C ILE A 175 -7.32 11.71 -5.53
N ALA A 176 -7.38 11.53 -4.21
CA ALA A 176 -8.15 12.40 -3.33
C ALA A 176 -7.51 12.51 -1.93
N GLU A 177 -7.98 13.46 -1.13
CA GLU A 177 -7.70 13.45 0.31
C GLU A 177 -8.30 12.19 0.96
N PRO A 178 -7.70 11.66 2.05
CA PRO A 178 -8.18 10.44 2.70
C PRO A 178 -9.64 10.49 3.16
N ASP A 179 -10.14 11.64 3.56
CA ASP A 179 -11.51 11.83 4.03
C ASP A 179 -12.56 11.77 2.90
N ALA A 180 -12.16 11.92 1.63
CA ALA A 180 -13.02 11.71 0.48
C ALA A 180 -13.16 10.23 0.05
N TYR A 181 -12.43 9.30 0.68
CA TYR A 181 -12.43 7.89 0.31
C TYR A 181 -13.84 7.29 0.27
N ASP A 182 -14.62 7.47 1.33
CA ASP A 182 -15.95 6.86 1.44
C ASP A 182 -16.92 7.40 0.38
N ALA A 183 -16.88 8.69 0.08
CA ALA A 183 -17.73 9.30 -0.94
C ALA A 183 -17.40 8.79 -2.34
N ILE A 184 -16.11 8.67 -2.69
CA ILE A 184 -15.67 8.15 -3.98
C ILE A 184 -16.00 6.66 -4.10
N GLU A 185 -15.72 5.86 -3.07
CA GLU A 185 -16.09 4.44 -3.04
C GLU A 185 -17.59 4.23 -3.28
N ALA A 186 -18.43 5.06 -2.64
CA ALA A 186 -19.88 4.99 -2.76
C ALA A 186 -20.37 5.28 -4.19
N VAL A 187 -19.91 6.35 -4.82
CA VAL A 187 -20.36 6.71 -6.17
C VAL A 187 -19.87 5.73 -7.23
N LEU A 188 -18.67 5.18 -7.08
CA LEU A 188 -18.17 4.11 -7.96
C LEU A 188 -19.03 2.86 -7.82
N GLY A 189 -19.34 2.46 -6.58
CA GLY A 189 -20.20 1.31 -6.29
C GLY A 189 -21.63 1.46 -6.81
N GLU A 190 -22.26 2.63 -6.66
CA GLU A 190 -23.59 2.96 -7.18
C GLU A 190 -23.67 2.86 -8.71
N LYS A 191 -22.59 3.18 -9.40
CA LYS A 191 -22.47 3.07 -10.87
C LYS A 191 -22.02 1.68 -11.32
N GLY A 192 -21.74 0.77 -10.39
CA GLY A 192 -21.23 -0.57 -10.71
C GLY A 192 -19.81 -0.56 -11.31
N ILE A 193 -19.03 0.48 -11.03
CA ILE A 193 -17.65 0.61 -11.51
C ILE A 193 -16.73 -0.14 -10.54
N GLU A 194 -16.14 -1.22 -11.02
CA GLU A 194 -15.19 -2.02 -10.24
C GLU A 194 -13.81 -1.37 -10.22
N THR A 195 -13.17 -1.38 -9.05
CA THR A 195 -11.80 -0.90 -8.88
C THR A 195 -10.82 -2.06 -8.82
N ALA A 196 -9.69 -1.94 -9.52
CA ALA A 196 -8.58 -2.89 -9.40
C ALA A 196 -7.86 -2.73 -8.05
N SER A 197 -7.88 -1.51 -7.51
CA SER A 197 -7.36 -1.18 -6.18
C SER A 197 -8.07 0.05 -5.64
N ALA A 198 -8.34 0.05 -4.33
CA ALA A 198 -8.85 1.20 -3.60
C ALA A 198 -8.19 1.20 -2.22
N GLU A 199 -7.39 2.22 -1.93
CA GLU A 199 -6.63 2.29 -0.68
C GLU A 199 -6.31 3.73 -0.28
N VAL A 200 -5.94 3.90 0.99
CA VAL A 200 -5.26 5.09 1.48
C VAL A 200 -3.78 4.76 1.58
N THR A 201 -2.95 5.50 0.88
CA THR A 201 -1.52 5.21 0.72
C THR A 201 -0.69 6.48 0.74
N MET A 202 0.62 6.34 0.79
CA MET A 202 1.56 7.46 0.69
C MET A 202 1.95 7.67 -0.76
N VAL A 203 1.73 8.88 -1.26
CA VAL A 203 2.00 9.27 -2.66
C VAL A 203 3.13 10.28 -2.68
N PRO A 204 4.19 10.08 -3.48
CA PRO A 204 5.29 11.01 -3.58
C PRO A 204 4.92 12.27 -4.37
N ASP A 205 5.43 13.42 -3.96
CA ASP A 205 5.28 14.69 -4.69
C ASP A 205 6.09 14.71 -6.01
N THR A 206 7.22 13.99 -6.04
CA THR A 206 8.12 13.92 -7.20
C THR A 206 8.57 12.49 -7.42
N THR A 207 8.82 12.14 -8.66
CA THR A 207 9.26 10.80 -9.08
C THR A 207 10.66 10.83 -9.68
N VAL A 208 11.36 9.71 -9.60
CA VAL A 208 12.67 9.47 -10.21
C VAL A 208 12.54 8.36 -11.23
N HIS A 209 12.81 8.67 -12.48
CA HIS A 209 12.78 7.68 -13.55
C HIS A 209 14.07 6.86 -13.53
N LEU A 210 13.93 5.54 -13.44
CA LEU A 210 15.04 4.59 -13.43
C LEU A 210 15.06 3.78 -14.73
N VAL A 211 16.26 3.53 -15.22
CA VAL A 211 16.51 2.73 -16.41
C VAL A 211 17.52 1.62 -16.13
N ASP A 212 17.52 0.60 -16.96
CA ASP A 212 18.51 -0.47 -16.98
C ASP A 212 18.79 -1.10 -15.60
N LYS A 213 20.06 -1.15 -15.22
CA LYS A 213 20.53 -1.79 -13.98
C LYS A 213 19.98 -1.17 -12.70
N ASP A 214 19.69 0.13 -12.69
CA ASP A 214 19.16 0.78 -11.49
C ASP A 214 17.69 0.44 -11.32
N ALA A 215 16.93 0.31 -12.39
CA ALA A 215 15.56 -0.19 -12.36
C ALA A 215 15.50 -1.65 -11.85
N GLU A 216 16.36 -2.54 -12.37
CA GLU A 216 16.43 -3.94 -11.92
C GLU A 216 16.80 -4.06 -10.44
N LYS A 217 17.82 -3.29 -9.97
CA LYS A 217 18.22 -3.27 -8.57
C LYS A 217 17.12 -2.73 -7.66
N MET A 218 16.44 -1.66 -8.10
CA MET A 218 15.34 -1.08 -7.34
C MET A 218 14.19 -2.07 -7.19
N GLN A 219 13.81 -2.75 -8.26
CA GLN A 219 12.78 -3.78 -8.22
C GLN A 219 13.16 -4.92 -7.26
N THR A 220 14.42 -5.35 -7.29
CA THR A 220 14.93 -6.39 -6.39
C THR A 220 14.92 -5.92 -4.93
N LEU A 221 15.27 -4.65 -4.67
CA LEU A 221 15.20 -4.06 -3.33
C LEU A 221 13.75 -4.05 -2.82
N ILE A 222 12.80 -3.57 -3.62
CA ILE A 222 11.38 -3.53 -3.26
C ILE A 222 10.87 -4.94 -2.95
N ASP A 223 11.17 -5.93 -3.80
CA ASP A 223 10.75 -7.31 -3.58
C ASP A 223 11.32 -7.90 -2.29
N ALA A 224 12.58 -7.64 -2.01
CA ALA A 224 13.23 -8.12 -0.78
C ALA A 224 12.66 -7.44 0.48
N LEU A 225 12.36 -6.14 0.41
CA LEU A 225 11.71 -5.43 1.51
C LEU A 225 10.28 -5.93 1.73
N GLU A 226 9.52 -6.12 0.66
CA GLU A 226 8.16 -6.66 0.75
C GLU A 226 8.13 -8.12 1.23
N ASP A 227 9.20 -8.89 1.00
CA ASP A 227 9.34 -10.26 1.49
C ASP A 227 9.61 -10.35 3.00
N ASN A 228 10.08 -9.27 3.61
CA ASN A 228 10.28 -9.23 5.05
C ASN A 228 8.94 -9.17 5.80
N ASP A 229 8.75 -10.05 6.78
CA ASP A 229 7.49 -10.19 7.50
C ASP A 229 7.14 -8.97 8.36
N ASP A 230 8.13 -8.21 8.80
CA ASP A 230 7.94 -7.02 9.64
C ASP A 230 7.67 -5.74 8.83
N VAL A 231 7.90 -5.78 7.51
CA VAL A 231 7.59 -4.68 6.59
C VAL A 231 6.14 -4.80 6.12
N GLN A 232 5.28 -3.91 6.58
CA GLN A 232 3.85 -3.90 6.21
C GLN A 232 3.62 -3.25 4.85
N ASN A 233 4.23 -2.08 4.60
CA ASN A 233 4.12 -1.36 3.35
C ASN A 233 5.48 -0.81 2.94
N VAL A 234 5.70 -0.75 1.62
CA VAL A 234 6.84 -0.10 0.99
C VAL A 234 6.32 1.00 0.08
N TYR A 235 6.76 2.23 0.32
CA TYR A 235 6.46 3.38 -0.51
C TYR A 235 7.73 3.88 -1.15
N SER A 236 7.66 4.25 -2.42
CA SER A 236 8.82 4.75 -3.16
C SER A 236 8.39 5.75 -4.23
N ASN A 237 9.35 6.53 -4.70
CA ASN A 237 9.14 7.52 -5.75
C ASN A 237 9.79 7.16 -7.08
N TYR A 238 10.13 5.87 -7.30
CA TYR A 238 10.70 5.46 -8.57
C TYR A 238 9.61 5.25 -9.62
N GLU A 239 9.98 5.51 -10.86
CA GLU A 239 9.27 5.12 -12.08
C GLU A 239 10.22 4.35 -12.98
N MET A 240 9.72 3.45 -13.80
CA MET A 240 10.47 2.73 -14.82
C MET A 240 9.57 2.46 -16.01
N ASP A 241 10.17 2.31 -17.19
CA ASP A 241 9.47 1.86 -18.39
C ASP A 241 9.05 0.38 -18.24
N GLU A 242 7.93 0.01 -18.87
CA GLU A 242 7.46 -1.37 -18.93
C GLU A 242 8.34 -2.25 -19.83
#